data_386c6046b2aad0951bce092ebf631e15
#
_entry.id   386c6046b2aad0951bce092ebf631e15
#
_cell.length_a   1.000
_cell.length_b   1.000
_cell.length_c   1.000
_cell.angle_alpha   90.00
_cell.angle_beta   90.00
_cell.angle_gamma   90.00
#
_symmetry.space_group_name_H-M   'P 1'
#
loop_
_entity.id
_entity.type
_entity.pdbx_description
1 polymer ?
#
loop_
_entity_poly.entity_id
_entity_poly.type
_entity_poly.pdbx_seq_one_letter_code
_entity_poly.pdbx_strand_id
1 'polypeptide(L)'
;MKRLLSTLREKWPEYLLEIVVLVIGIYGAFELANYGEDQARKRAEIEILKGCRTELLADLQDIELNISDLQKSLHSLNLLVDVLEGNGRYHDSLSLHFNYALLPMHFVHSTSSFEMLKSRGLDLVSNKGLRASLVSLYDSQY
;
A
#
# COMPACT_ATOMS: atom_id res chain seq x y z
N MET A 1 58.59 29.87 -16.00
CA MET A 1 57.84 29.85 -14.73
C MET A 1 57.41 31.24 -14.22
N LYS A 2 58.26 32.27 -14.24
CA LYS A 2 57.91 33.63 -13.74
C LYS A 2 56.74 34.30 -14.49
N ARG A 3 56.63 34.10 -15.83
CA ARG A 3 55.48 34.66 -16.62
C ARG A 3 54.13 34.02 -16.32
N LEU A 4 54.09 32.74 -16.01
CA LEU A 4 52.85 32.06 -15.63
C LEU A 4 52.31 32.54 -14.28
N LEU A 5 53.22 32.76 -13.32
CA LEU A 5 52.87 33.28 -12.00
C LEU A 5 52.39 34.73 -12.03
N SER A 6 52.93 35.60 -12.92
CA SER A 6 52.46 36.97 -13.08
C SER A 6 51.08 37.04 -13.72
N THR A 7 50.80 36.20 -14.72
CA THR A 7 49.47 36.13 -15.36
C THR A 7 48.41 35.57 -14.42
N LEU A 8 48.73 34.58 -13.60
CA LEU A 8 47.85 34.06 -12.55
C LEU A 8 47.52 35.11 -11.50
N ARG A 9 48.48 35.94 -11.11
CA ARG A 9 48.31 36.99 -10.13
C ARG A 9 47.48 38.17 -10.66
N GLU A 10 47.53 38.44 -11.95
CA GLU A 10 46.79 39.53 -12.61
C GLU A 10 45.33 39.12 -12.90
N LYS A 11 45.10 37.85 -13.25
CA LYS A 11 43.78 37.32 -13.63
C LYS A 11 43.09 36.50 -12.53
N TRP A 12 43.61 36.49 -11.33
CA TRP A 12 43.05 35.74 -10.20
C TRP A 12 41.60 36.07 -9.91
N PRO A 13 41.12 37.36 -9.98
CA PRO A 13 39.72 37.62 -9.74
C PRO A 13 38.76 37.03 -10.80
N GLU A 14 39.22 36.96 -12.07
CA GLU A 14 38.46 36.36 -13.17
C GLU A 14 38.30 34.84 -12.95
N TYR A 15 39.39 34.13 -12.60
CA TYR A 15 39.34 32.71 -12.28
C TYR A 15 38.49 32.39 -11.04
N LEU A 16 38.52 33.26 -10.04
CA LEU A 16 37.72 33.11 -8.85
C LEU A 16 36.22 33.24 -9.19
N LEU A 17 35.84 34.22 -10.01
CA LEU A 17 34.46 34.39 -10.48
C LEU A 17 34.02 33.19 -11.29
N GLU A 18 34.84 32.65 -12.18
CA GLU A 18 34.57 31.46 -12.98
C GLU A 18 34.29 30.23 -12.09
N ILE A 19 35.13 30.02 -11.06
CA ILE A 19 34.96 28.95 -10.10
C ILE A 19 33.63 29.12 -9.33
N VAL A 20 33.32 30.32 -8.89
CA VAL A 20 32.07 30.60 -8.17
C VAL A 20 30.85 30.29 -9.06
N VAL A 21 30.86 30.73 -10.32
CA VAL A 21 29.77 30.46 -11.26
C VAL A 21 29.63 28.95 -11.51
N LEU A 22 30.73 28.21 -11.68
CA LEU A 22 30.71 26.77 -11.83
C LEU A 22 30.14 26.06 -10.60
N VAL A 23 30.55 26.46 -9.40
CA VAL A 23 30.02 25.89 -8.14
C VAL A 23 28.53 26.15 -8.01
N ILE A 24 28.08 27.37 -8.28
CA ILE A 24 26.63 27.72 -8.23
C ILE A 24 25.86 26.90 -9.27
N GLY A 25 26.39 26.73 -10.48
CA GLY A 25 25.76 25.94 -11.55
C GLY A 25 25.62 24.47 -11.17
N ILE A 26 26.67 23.86 -10.66
CA ILE A 26 26.70 22.46 -10.23
C ILE A 26 25.72 22.25 -9.02
N TYR A 27 25.81 23.14 -8.03
CA TYR A 27 24.93 23.06 -6.85
C TYR A 27 23.46 23.25 -7.22
N GLY A 28 23.16 24.23 -8.07
CA GLY A 28 21.80 24.48 -8.56
C GLY A 28 21.24 23.29 -9.35
N ALA A 29 22.05 22.67 -10.21
CA ALA A 29 21.65 21.48 -10.94
C ALA A 29 21.38 20.28 -10.00
N PHE A 30 22.23 20.10 -8.98
CA PHE A 30 22.06 19.07 -7.97
C PHE A 30 20.79 19.25 -7.13
N GLU A 31 20.51 20.44 -6.65
CA GLU A 31 19.28 20.76 -5.91
C GLU A 31 18.03 20.55 -6.76
N LEU A 32 18.06 20.93 -8.03
CA LEU A 32 16.95 20.72 -8.94
C LEU A 32 16.69 19.23 -9.20
N ALA A 33 17.74 18.44 -9.33
CA ALA A 33 17.64 16.98 -9.48
C ALA A 33 17.04 16.33 -8.23
N ASN A 34 17.53 16.68 -7.04
CA ASN A 34 16.99 16.20 -5.75
C ASN A 34 15.52 16.56 -5.57
N TYR A 35 15.14 17.80 -5.92
CA TYR A 35 13.73 18.22 -5.86
C TYR A 35 12.85 17.39 -6.79
N GLY A 36 13.32 17.07 -7.99
CA GLY A 36 12.62 16.21 -8.94
C GLY A 36 12.42 14.80 -8.40
N GLU A 37 13.46 14.23 -7.79
CA GLU A 37 13.44 12.89 -7.17
C GLU A 37 12.48 12.85 -5.97
N ASP A 38 12.51 13.82 -5.08
CA ASP A 38 11.61 13.93 -3.96
C ASP A 38 10.13 14.02 -4.38
N GLN A 39 9.84 14.78 -5.45
CA GLN A 39 8.49 14.87 -6.00
C GLN A 39 8.03 13.53 -6.61
N ALA A 40 8.92 12.83 -7.31
CA ALA A 40 8.62 11.51 -7.87
C ALA A 40 8.36 10.49 -6.75
N ARG A 41 9.16 10.51 -5.68
CA ARG A 41 8.99 9.67 -4.49
C ARG A 41 7.66 9.92 -3.79
N LYS A 42 7.27 11.17 -3.56
CA LYS A 42 5.97 11.53 -2.97
C LYS A 42 4.79 11.07 -3.83
N ARG A 43 4.89 11.22 -5.16
CA ARG A 43 3.83 10.73 -6.06
C ARG A 43 3.69 9.21 -5.97
N ALA A 44 4.80 8.48 -5.98
CA ALA A 44 4.81 7.03 -5.85
C ALA A 44 4.23 6.56 -4.51
N GLU A 45 4.57 7.24 -3.39
CA GLU A 45 3.97 6.99 -2.08
C GLU A 45 2.45 7.13 -2.11
N ILE A 46 1.95 8.27 -2.63
CA ILE A 46 0.50 8.54 -2.71
C ILE A 46 -0.21 7.51 -3.59
N GLU A 47 0.37 7.14 -4.72
CA GLU A 47 -0.20 6.16 -5.64
C GLU A 47 -0.37 4.78 -4.97
N ILE A 48 0.67 4.30 -4.32
CA ILE A 48 0.64 3.02 -3.61
C ILE A 48 -0.33 3.05 -2.44
N LEU A 49 -0.33 4.11 -1.63
CA LEU A 49 -1.26 4.24 -0.51
C LEU A 49 -2.73 4.32 -0.96
N LYS A 50 -3.01 4.95 -2.11
CA LYS A 50 -4.34 4.91 -2.72
C LYS A 50 -4.73 3.50 -3.15
N GLY A 51 -3.79 2.74 -3.73
CA GLY A 51 -4.00 1.34 -4.06
C GLY A 51 -4.32 0.50 -2.83
N CYS A 52 -3.49 0.55 -1.80
CA CYS A 52 -3.75 -0.13 -0.52
C CYS A 52 -5.11 0.24 0.07
N ARG A 53 -5.48 1.53 0.06
CA ARG A 53 -6.78 1.97 0.55
C ARG A 53 -7.94 1.36 -0.25
N THR A 54 -7.81 1.30 -1.57
CA THR A 54 -8.86 0.74 -2.44
C THR A 54 -9.02 -0.77 -2.19
N GLU A 55 -7.91 -1.50 -2.08
CA GLU A 55 -7.89 -2.92 -1.77
C GLU A 55 -8.52 -3.19 -0.40
N LEU A 56 -8.12 -2.47 0.63
CA LEU A 56 -8.68 -2.63 1.98
C LEU A 56 -10.18 -2.31 2.07
N LEU A 57 -10.68 -1.36 1.29
CA LEU A 57 -12.12 -1.08 1.22
C LEU A 57 -12.89 -2.21 0.54
N ALA A 58 -12.32 -2.82 -0.50
CA ALA A 58 -12.91 -3.99 -1.16
C ALA A 58 -12.90 -5.20 -0.22
N ASP A 59 -11.80 -5.45 0.48
CA ASP A 59 -11.68 -6.52 1.47
C ASP A 59 -12.69 -6.35 2.61
N LEU A 60 -12.89 -5.12 3.08
CA LEU A 60 -13.91 -4.82 4.12
C LEU A 60 -15.32 -5.16 3.63
N GLN A 61 -15.65 -4.78 2.39
CA GLN A 61 -16.94 -5.11 1.80
C GLN A 61 -17.13 -6.63 1.65
N ASP A 62 -16.09 -7.35 1.24
CA ASP A 62 -16.15 -8.82 1.13
C ASP A 62 -16.34 -9.49 2.49
N ILE A 63 -15.66 -9.01 3.53
CA ILE A 63 -15.87 -9.46 4.91
C ILE A 63 -17.32 -9.24 5.37
N GLU A 64 -17.90 -8.07 5.10
CA GLU A 64 -19.29 -7.76 5.47
C GLU A 64 -20.28 -8.71 4.78
N LEU A 65 -20.08 -9.01 3.50
CA LEU A 65 -20.88 -9.99 2.75
C LEU A 65 -20.72 -11.39 3.34
N ASN A 66 -19.49 -11.83 3.60
CA ASN A 66 -19.22 -13.13 4.20
C ASN A 66 -19.87 -13.28 5.59
N ILE A 67 -19.84 -12.22 6.41
CA ILE A 67 -20.54 -12.22 7.72
C ILE A 67 -22.06 -12.40 7.53
N SER A 68 -22.67 -11.68 6.57
CA SER A 68 -24.09 -11.82 6.27
C SER A 68 -24.45 -13.23 5.84
N ASP A 69 -23.65 -13.83 4.99
CA ASP A 69 -23.88 -15.19 4.49
C ASP A 69 -23.62 -16.25 5.58
N LEU A 70 -22.65 -16.02 6.47
CA LEU A 70 -22.44 -16.86 7.65
C LEU A 70 -23.65 -16.86 8.58
N GLN A 71 -24.27 -15.70 8.80
CA GLN A 71 -25.48 -15.59 9.62
C GLN A 71 -26.64 -16.36 9.00
N LYS A 72 -26.83 -16.29 7.67
CA LYS A 72 -27.87 -17.08 6.95
C LYS A 72 -27.60 -18.58 7.06
N SER A 73 -26.33 -18.98 6.89
CA SER A 73 -25.89 -20.36 7.03
C SER A 73 -26.17 -20.89 8.45
N LEU A 74 -25.77 -20.14 9.46
CA LEU A 74 -26.00 -20.50 10.87
C LEU A 74 -27.49 -20.63 11.19
N HIS A 75 -28.32 -19.68 10.73
CA HIS A 75 -29.79 -19.77 10.89
C HIS A 75 -30.36 -21.02 10.23
N SER A 76 -29.89 -21.32 9.01
CA SER A 76 -30.35 -22.50 8.27
C SER A 76 -29.92 -23.81 8.93
N LEU A 77 -28.70 -23.87 9.46
CA LEU A 77 -28.21 -25.02 10.23
C LEU A 77 -29.06 -25.26 11.49
N ASN A 78 -29.37 -24.22 12.24
CA ASN A 78 -30.19 -24.34 13.43
C ASN A 78 -31.58 -24.89 13.10
N LEU A 79 -32.23 -24.39 12.02
CA LEU A 79 -33.53 -24.93 11.56
C LEU A 79 -33.43 -26.41 11.16
N LEU A 80 -32.37 -26.81 10.46
CA LEU A 80 -32.18 -28.20 10.09
C LEU A 80 -31.95 -29.11 11.30
N VAL A 81 -31.17 -28.65 12.29
CA VAL A 81 -30.98 -29.36 13.56
C VAL A 81 -32.31 -29.56 14.32
N ASP A 82 -33.12 -28.50 14.45
CA ASP A 82 -34.42 -28.56 15.11
C ASP A 82 -35.34 -29.61 14.48
N VAL A 83 -35.35 -29.70 13.15
CA VAL A 83 -36.13 -30.73 12.43
C VAL A 83 -35.59 -32.13 12.68
N LEU A 84 -34.25 -32.30 12.68
CA LEU A 84 -33.60 -33.60 12.93
C LEU A 84 -33.83 -34.11 14.37
N GLU A 85 -33.90 -33.20 15.33
CA GLU A 85 -34.18 -33.51 16.74
C GLU A 85 -35.68 -33.77 17.01
N GLY A 86 -36.53 -33.64 15.99
CA GLY A 86 -37.95 -33.88 16.10
C GLY A 86 -38.74 -32.68 16.66
N ASN A 87 -38.10 -31.53 16.88
CA ASN A 87 -38.74 -30.31 17.38
C ASN A 87 -39.43 -29.51 16.27
N GLY A 88 -39.13 -29.82 14.98
CA GLY A 88 -39.68 -29.18 13.81
C GLY A 88 -40.40 -30.15 12.86
N ARG A 89 -41.26 -29.63 11.97
CA ARG A 89 -41.90 -30.45 10.92
C ARG A 89 -41.11 -30.33 9.62
N TYR A 90 -41.01 -31.46 8.90
CA TYR A 90 -40.47 -31.44 7.55
C TYR A 90 -41.35 -30.57 6.64
N HIS A 91 -40.72 -29.69 5.87
CA HIS A 91 -41.34 -28.85 4.87
C HIS A 91 -40.42 -28.74 3.65
N ASP A 92 -40.99 -28.60 2.45
CA ASP A 92 -40.21 -28.52 1.18
C ASP A 92 -39.21 -27.37 1.15
N SER A 93 -39.44 -26.30 1.92
CA SER A 93 -38.49 -25.19 2.06
C SER A 93 -37.15 -25.57 2.70
N LEU A 94 -37.05 -26.73 3.36
CA LEU A 94 -35.80 -27.22 3.94
C LEU A 94 -34.70 -27.42 2.90
N SER A 95 -35.08 -27.69 1.65
CA SER A 95 -34.11 -27.78 0.54
C SER A 95 -33.32 -26.49 0.36
N LEU A 96 -33.92 -25.33 0.57
CA LEU A 96 -33.22 -24.02 0.52
C LEU A 96 -32.23 -23.86 1.71
N HIS A 97 -32.65 -24.36 2.90
CA HIS A 97 -31.77 -24.29 4.06
C HIS A 97 -30.55 -25.22 3.95
N PHE A 98 -30.67 -26.37 3.28
CA PHE A 98 -29.49 -27.19 2.93
C PHE A 98 -28.53 -26.45 2.03
N ASN A 99 -29.01 -25.71 1.03
CA ASN A 99 -28.18 -24.91 0.17
C ASN A 99 -27.44 -23.80 0.94
N TYR A 100 -28.15 -23.09 1.81
CA TYR A 100 -27.51 -22.04 2.64
C TYR A 100 -26.53 -22.62 3.66
N ALA A 101 -26.83 -23.78 4.24
CA ALA A 101 -25.94 -24.44 5.20
C ALA A 101 -24.59 -24.88 4.58
N LEU A 102 -24.59 -25.16 3.27
CA LEU A 102 -23.43 -25.63 2.52
C LEU A 102 -22.73 -24.53 1.70
N LEU A 103 -23.12 -23.26 1.87
CA LEU A 103 -22.48 -22.15 1.15
C LEU A 103 -20.97 -22.08 1.48
N PRO A 104 -20.09 -22.20 0.49
CA PRO A 104 -18.67 -22.02 0.72
C PRO A 104 -18.39 -20.53 0.98
N MET A 105 -17.72 -20.22 2.06
CA MET A 105 -17.27 -18.87 2.38
C MET A 105 -15.78 -18.79 2.12
N HIS A 106 -15.40 -17.85 1.27
CA HIS A 106 -14.00 -17.62 0.93
C HIS A 106 -13.72 -16.13 1.05
N PHE A 107 -12.81 -15.80 1.95
CA PHE A 107 -12.22 -14.47 2.00
C PHE A 107 -10.89 -14.50 1.25
N VAL A 108 -10.74 -13.63 0.26
CA VAL A 108 -9.49 -13.47 -0.50
C VAL A 108 -8.97 -12.07 -0.28
N HIS A 109 -7.93 -11.97 0.52
CA HIS A 109 -7.27 -10.71 0.81
C HIS A 109 -6.46 -10.20 -0.37
N SER A 110 -6.63 -8.92 -0.71
CA SER A 110 -5.90 -8.26 -1.78
C SER A 110 -4.55 -7.73 -1.27
N THR A 111 -3.44 -8.17 -1.88
CA THR A 111 -2.09 -7.83 -1.44
C THR A 111 -1.25 -7.09 -2.49
N SER A 112 -1.80 -6.81 -3.67
CA SER A 112 -1.05 -6.31 -4.82
C SER A 112 -0.29 -5.01 -4.56
N SER A 113 -0.96 -4.03 -3.95
CA SER A 113 -0.36 -2.73 -3.63
C SER A 113 0.69 -2.84 -2.53
N PHE A 114 0.50 -3.73 -1.55
CA PHE A 114 1.48 -3.97 -0.50
C PHE A 114 2.72 -4.70 -1.05
N GLU A 115 2.56 -5.67 -1.93
CA GLU A 115 3.68 -6.33 -2.61
C GLU A 115 4.46 -5.33 -3.50
N MET A 116 3.76 -4.41 -4.17
CA MET A 116 4.41 -3.31 -4.87
C MET A 116 5.19 -2.40 -3.91
N LEU A 117 4.64 -2.10 -2.72
CA LEU A 117 5.34 -1.34 -1.69
C LEU A 117 6.60 -2.06 -1.22
N LYS A 118 6.52 -3.37 -0.96
CA LYS A 118 7.68 -4.19 -0.57
C LYS A 118 8.77 -4.17 -1.64
N SER A 119 8.40 -4.27 -2.91
CA SER A 119 9.35 -4.25 -4.03
C SER A 119 10.07 -2.91 -4.22
N ARG A 120 9.40 -1.79 -3.92
CA ARG A 120 9.98 -0.44 -3.99
C ARG A 120 10.70 -0.01 -2.72
N GLY A 121 10.51 -0.74 -1.63
CA GLY A 121 11.06 -0.46 -0.31
C GLY A 121 10.01 0.18 0.63
N LEU A 122 9.88 -0.40 1.82
CA LEU A 122 8.91 0.07 2.83
C LEU A 122 9.18 1.51 3.31
N ASP A 123 10.43 1.99 3.15
CA ASP A 123 10.85 3.37 3.47
C ASP A 123 10.23 4.42 2.52
N LEU A 124 9.58 3.99 1.44
CA LEU A 124 8.77 4.87 0.58
C LEU A 124 7.63 5.52 1.36
N VAL A 125 7.04 4.82 2.34
CA VAL A 125 6.01 5.39 3.21
C VAL A 125 6.68 6.26 4.27
N SER A 126 6.48 7.58 4.17
CA SER A 126 7.10 8.58 5.02
C SER A 126 6.63 8.47 6.48
N ASN A 127 5.35 8.18 6.69
CA ASN A 127 4.77 8.03 8.03
C ASN A 127 5.13 6.68 8.64
N LYS A 128 5.99 6.70 9.66
CA LYS A 128 6.48 5.49 10.36
C LYS A 128 5.35 4.68 11.02
N GLY A 129 4.34 5.35 11.60
CA GLY A 129 3.20 4.69 12.22
C GLY A 129 2.35 3.95 11.20
N LEU A 130 2.01 4.61 10.09
CA LEU A 130 1.26 3.99 8.99
C LEU A 130 2.02 2.81 8.38
N ARG A 131 3.34 2.96 8.18
CA ARG A 131 4.21 1.88 7.72
C ARG A 131 4.14 0.64 8.63
N ALA A 132 4.29 0.86 9.94
CA ALA A 132 4.22 -0.23 10.91
C ALA A 132 2.84 -0.91 10.92
N SER A 133 1.75 -0.14 10.81
CA SER A 133 0.39 -0.68 10.73
C SER A 133 0.17 -1.51 9.46
N LEU A 134 0.66 -1.04 8.31
CA LEU A 134 0.59 -1.80 7.06
C LEU A 134 1.35 -3.12 7.17
N VAL A 135 2.60 -3.08 7.65
CA VAL A 135 3.39 -4.29 7.85
C VAL A 135 2.69 -5.26 8.81
N SER A 136 2.20 -4.78 9.95
CA SER A 136 1.49 -5.63 10.92
C SER A 136 0.23 -6.26 10.32
N LEU A 137 -0.52 -5.52 9.50
CA LEU A 137 -1.73 -6.02 8.87
C LEU A 137 -1.45 -7.15 7.87
N TYR A 138 -0.43 -6.98 7.04
CA TYR A 138 -0.13 -7.91 5.96
C TYR A 138 0.79 -9.07 6.38
N ASP A 139 1.70 -8.88 7.36
CA ASP A 139 2.58 -9.94 7.87
C ASP A 139 1.88 -10.85 8.91
N SER A 140 0.78 -10.42 9.54
CA SER A 140 0.05 -11.25 10.52
C SER A 140 -0.74 -12.41 9.90
N GLN A 141 -0.66 -12.61 8.60
CA GLN A 141 -1.40 -13.65 7.86
C GLN A 141 -0.58 -14.93 7.57
N TYR A 142 0.63 -15.06 8.14
CA TYR A 142 1.45 -16.27 8.00
C TYR A 142 1.64 -16.99 9.32
#